data_efa97aecb14216a22929bc47e61c2157
#
_entry.id   efa97aecb14216a22929bc47e61c2157
#
_cell.length_a   1.000
_cell.length_b   1.000
_cell.length_c   1.000
_cell.angle_alpha   90.00
_cell.angle_beta   90.00
_cell.angle_gamma   90.00
#
_symmetry.space_group_name_H-M   'P 1'
#
loop_
_entity.id
_entity.type
_entity.pdbx_description
1 polymer ?
#
loop_
_entity_poly.entity_id
_entity_poly.type
_entity_poly.pdbx_seq_one_letter_code
_entity_poly.pdbx_strand_id
1 'polypeptide(L)'
;MQLEVHELEVRYGRVHAVRGVSATLAQGEIVAVLGANSAGKSSLLRAVLGLARPCGGTVIFDGRDITHWPTSVRVRSGLILVPEGRRIVMTLTIHENLLMGAFHRRDHRAVAVEIGDIYERFPNLAARRHHAASVLSGGEQQMRAIGRGLIARPKVMMLDEPSLGLSPRLSNDVFALIRGLNREAGQSILLVEQNTQRALELADRAYVLELGRVAMEGPPERILAGHALQAAYLGPGRARTISSGDRTRSNRGEAP
;
A
#
# COMPACT_ATOMS: atom_id res chain seq x y z
N MET A 1 19.68 2.94 -0.37
CA MET A 1 18.22 2.82 -0.15
C MET A 1 17.52 4.05 -0.65
N GLN A 2 16.27 3.96 -1.11
CA GLN A 2 15.51 5.11 -1.59
C GLN A 2 14.66 5.74 -0.47
N LEU A 3 14.11 4.90 0.42
CA LEU A 3 13.42 5.32 1.63
C LEU A 3 13.91 4.47 2.81
N GLU A 4 14.23 5.13 3.91
CA GLU A 4 14.63 4.48 5.16
C GLU A 4 13.87 5.11 6.32
N VAL A 5 13.39 4.28 7.19
CA VAL A 5 12.70 4.64 8.43
C VAL A 5 13.46 3.97 9.57
N HIS A 6 13.90 4.74 10.56
CA HIS A 6 14.68 4.24 11.69
C HIS A 6 13.97 4.58 13.00
N GLU A 7 13.61 3.54 13.75
CA GLU A 7 13.01 3.62 15.09
C GLU A 7 11.87 4.65 15.18
N LEU A 8 11.02 4.72 14.14
CA LEU A 8 9.99 5.74 14.04
C LEU A 8 8.91 5.55 15.10
N GLU A 9 8.59 6.63 15.80
CA GLU A 9 7.53 6.66 16.79
C GLU A 9 6.45 7.69 16.45
N VAL A 10 5.19 7.28 16.55
CA VAL A 10 4.03 8.16 16.31
C VAL A 10 3.01 8.01 17.42
N ARG A 11 2.57 9.15 17.97
CA ARG A 11 1.54 9.20 19.02
C ARG A 11 0.40 10.13 18.62
N TYR A 12 -0.82 9.74 18.95
CA TYR A 12 -2.02 10.56 18.89
C TYR A 12 -2.61 10.66 20.31
N GLY A 13 -2.26 11.72 21.03
CA GLY A 13 -2.59 11.84 22.43
C GLY A 13 -2.00 10.67 23.25
N ARG A 14 -2.87 9.87 23.86
CA ARG A 14 -2.45 8.68 24.64
C ARG A 14 -2.20 7.43 23.80
N VAL A 15 -2.61 7.42 22.53
CA VAL A 15 -2.45 6.26 21.66
C VAL A 15 -1.06 6.29 21.02
N HIS A 16 -0.24 5.28 21.28
CA HIS A 16 1.07 5.08 20.66
C HIS A 16 0.87 4.18 19.44
N ALA A 17 0.67 4.78 18.27
CA ALA A 17 0.27 4.09 17.06
C ALA A 17 1.44 3.42 16.32
N VAL A 18 2.66 3.99 16.38
CA VAL A 18 3.89 3.43 15.82
C VAL A 18 4.96 3.50 16.91
N ARG A 19 5.65 2.38 17.16
CA ARG A 19 6.48 2.16 18.35
C ARG A 19 7.86 1.63 17.98
N GLY A 20 8.75 2.51 17.50
CA GLY A 20 10.10 2.14 17.10
C GLY A 20 10.12 1.26 15.85
N VAL A 21 9.38 1.65 14.80
CA VAL A 21 9.36 0.92 13.54
C VAL A 21 10.54 1.32 12.69
N SER A 22 11.34 0.31 12.27
CA SER A 22 12.38 0.45 11.26
C SER A 22 11.97 -0.31 10.00
N ALA A 23 12.10 0.34 8.83
CA ALA A 23 11.76 -0.22 7.54
C ALA A 23 12.56 0.45 6.43
N THR A 24 12.85 -0.27 5.36
CA THR A 24 13.59 0.24 4.21
C THR A 24 12.89 -0.11 2.90
N LEU A 25 13.11 0.69 1.86
CA LEU A 25 12.66 0.45 0.49
C LEU A 25 13.80 0.79 -0.46
N ALA A 26 14.21 -0.17 -1.28
CA ALA A 26 15.19 0.04 -2.33
C ALA A 26 14.54 0.67 -3.57
N GLN A 27 15.35 1.19 -4.48
CA GLN A 27 14.85 1.68 -5.77
C GLN A 27 14.30 0.51 -6.60
N GLY A 28 13.12 0.67 -7.17
CA GLY A 28 12.44 -0.35 -7.98
C GLY A 28 11.88 -1.53 -7.17
N GLU A 29 11.92 -1.48 -5.82
CA GLU A 29 11.38 -2.53 -4.95
C GLU A 29 9.90 -2.29 -4.66
N ILE A 30 9.13 -3.38 -4.51
CA ILE A 30 7.81 -3.38 -3.89
C ILE A 30 7.94 -3.94 -2.48
N VAL A 31 7.72 -3.12 -1.48
CA VAL A 31 7.67 -3.55 -0.08
C VAL A 31 6.24 -3.50 0.43
N ALA A 32 5.76 -4.62 0.99
CA ALA A 32 4.46 -4.67 1.63
C ALA A 32 4.57 -4.42 3.14
N VAL A 33 3.64 -3.63 3.68
CA VAL A 33 3.41 -3.46 5.12
C VAL A 33 2.07 -4.08 5.46
N LEU A 34 2.11 -5.20 6.15
CA LEU A 34 0.98 -6.05 6.49
C LEU A 34 0.62 -5.87 7.97
N GLY A 35 -0.59 -6.25 8.34
CA GLY A 35 -1.04 -6.23 9.72
C GLY A 35 -2.54 -6.02 9.84
N ALA A 36 -3.09 -6.36 10.99
CA ALA A 36 -4.50 -6.17 11.29
C ALA A 36 -4.90 -4.68 11.26
N ASN A 37 -6.20 -4.41 11.28
CA ASN A 37 -6.70 -3.05 11.48
C ASN A 37 -6.17 -2.50 12.80
N SER A 38 -5.80 -1.23 12.80
CA SER A 38 -5.19 -0.53 13.95
C SER A 38 -3.75 -0.98 14.30
N ALA A 39 -3.08 -1.81 13.48
CA ALA A 39 -1.67 -2.19 13.71
C ALA A 39 -0.67 -1.03 13.54
N GLY A 40 -1.10 0.14 13.03
CA GLY A 40 -0.25 1.31 12.86
C GLY A 40 0.15 1.61 11.41
N LYS A 41 -0.28 0.79 10.42
CA LYS A 41 0.10 0.87 9.00
C LYS A 41 -0.10 2.27 8.39
N SER A 42 -1.33 2.78 8.38
CA SER A 42 -1.64 4.12 7.84
C SER A 42 -0.96 5.25 8.65
N SER A 43 -0.74 5.05 9.95
CA SER A 43 0.01 6.00 10.79
C SER A 43 1.48 6.07 10.38
N LEU A 44 2.09 4.95 10.04
CA LEU A 44 3.43 4.88 9.48
C LEU A 44 3.52 5.68 8.17
N LEU A 45 2.62 5.41 7.20
CA LEU A 45 2.62 6.15 5.92
C LEU A 45 2.40 7.66 6.12
N ARG A 46 1.49 8.04 7.02
CA ARG A 46 1.24 9.46 7.35
C ARG A 46 2.47 10.14 7.95
N ALA A 47 3.21 9.45 8.81
CA ALA A 47 4.43 9.99 9.38
C ALA A 47 5.55 10.09 8.32
N VAL A 48 5.72 9.09 7.47
CA VAL A 48 6.67 9.10 6.36
C VAL A 48 6.38 10.25 5.40
N LEU A 49 5.10 10.57 5.13
CA LEU A 49 4.73 11.72 4.28
C LEU A 49 4.80 13.07 5.03
N GLY A 50 4.86 13.06 6.38
CA GLY A 50 4.84 14.29 7.20
C GLY A 50 3.43 14.82 7.50
N LEU A 51 2.39 13.98 7.32
CA LEU A 51 1.00 14.28 7.73
C LEU A 51 0.79 14.02 9.24
N ALA A 52 1.60 13.15 9.82
CA ALA A 52 1.69 12.95 11.26
C ALA A 52 3.12 13.30 11.71
N ARG A 53 3.26 14.08 12.76
CA ARG A 53 4.58 14.43 13.32
C ARG A 53 5.10 13.25 14.14
N PRO A 54 6.27 12.67 13.82
CA PRO A 54 6.88 11.66 14.65
C PRO A 54 7.32 12.27 15.99
N CYS A 55 7.26 11.48 17.06
CA CYS A 55 7.77 11.85 18.37
C CYS A 55 9.15 11.21 18.68
N GLY A 56 9.64 10.35 17.79
CA GLY A 56 10.96 9.72 17.82
C GLY A 56 11.30 9.09 16.49
N GLY A 57 12.57 8.76 16.30
CA GLY A 57 13.11 8.17 15.09
C GLY A 57 13.33 9.15 13.94
N THR A 58 13.74 8.62 12.80
CA THR A 58 14.08 9.40 11.60
C THR A 58 13.51 8.81 10.33
N VAL A 59 13.30 9.66 9.33
CA VAL A 59 12.90 9.28 7.96
C VAL A 59 13.93 9.85 6.99
N ILE A 60 14.59 8.97 6.24
CA ILE A 60 15.58 9.32 5.23
C ILE A 60 15.00 9.02 3.86
N PHE A 61 15.06 9.96 2.94
CA PHE A 61 14.60 9.82 1.56
C PHE A 61 15.68 10.31 0.58
N ASP A 62 16.09 9.46 -0.36
CA ASP A 62 17.21 9.71 -1.27
C ASP A 62 18.49 10.17 -0.52
N GLY A 63 18.79 9.54 0.63
CA GLY A 63 19.96 9.86 1.46
C GLY A 63 19.86 11.17 2.26
N ARG A 64 18.69 11.81 2.29
CA ARG A 64 18.45 13.05 3.05
C ARG A 64 17.50 12.80 4.19
N ASP A 65 17.82 13.32 5.36
CA ASP A 65 16.90 13.33 6.48
C ASP A 65 15.74 14.30 6.19
N ILE A 66 14.53 13.73 6.07
CA ILE A 66 13.31 14.48 5.80
C ILE A 66 12.37 14.52 7.01
N THR A 67 12.80 14.05 8.18
CA THR A 67 11.97 13.84 9.38
C THR A 67 11.15 15.07 9.74
N HIS A 68 11.71 16.25 9.57
CA HIS A 68 11.05 17.51 9.89
C HIS A 68 10.61 18.33 8.67
N TRP A 69 10.74 17.78 7.45
CA TRP A 69 10.30 18.50 6.25
C TRP A 69 8.78 18.61 6.22
N PRO A 70 8.24 19.76 5.77
CA PRO A 70 6.82 19.90 5.49
C PRO A 70 6.37 18.90 4.42
N THR A 71 5.13 18.42 4.52
CA THR A 71 4.51 17.49 3.54
C THR A 71 4.66 17.99 2.10
N SER A 72 4.45 19.29 1.85
CA SER A 72 4.57 19.89 0.52
C SER A 72 5.98 19.75 -0.09
N VAL A 73 7.02 19.77 0.75
CA VAL A 73 8.41 19.57 0.31
C VAL A 73 8.65 18.11 -0.02
N ARG A 74 8.19 17.17 0.82
CA ARG A 74 8.29 15.71 0.59
C ARG A 74 7.58 15.33 -0.72
N VAL A 75 6.37 15.84 -0.95
CA VAL A 75 5.62 15.62 -2.20
C VAL A 75 6.40 16.14 -3.41
N ARG A 76 6.92 17.36 -3.36
CA ARG A 76 7.76 17.90 -4.46
C ARG A 76 9.04 17.13 -4.69
N SER A 77 9.56 16.45 -3.68
CA SER A 77 10.75 15.59 -3.81
C SER A 77 10.44 14.21 -4.42
N GLY A 78 9.15 13.88 -4.63
CA GLY A 78 8.72 12.65 -5.27
C GLY A 78 8.19 11.58 -4.31
N LEU A 79 7.90 11.92 -3.05
CA LEU A 79 7.27 11.01 -2.11
C LEU A 79 5.75 11.21 -2.15
N ILE A 80 5.01 10.27 -2.76
CA ILE A 80 3.58 10.43 -3.02
C ILE A 80 2.78 9.36 -2.27
N LEU A 81 1.68 9.76 -1.63
CA LEU A 81 0.73 8.86 -0.98
C LEU A 81 -0.60 8.86 -1.73
N VAL A 82 -1.06 7.69 -2.10
CA VAL A 82 -2.45 7.41 -2.48
C VAL A 82 -3.13 6.87 -1.22
N PRO A 83 -3.92 7.70 -0.53
CA PRO A 83 -4.48 7.32 0.77
C PRO A 83 -5.69 6.39 0.61
N GLU A 84 -6.01 5.69 1.67
CA GLU A 84 -7.29 4.99 1.83
C GLU A 84 -8.47 5.93 1.56
N GLY A 85 -9.56 5.40 1.00
CA GLY A 85 -10.78 6.16 0.69
C GLY A 85 -10.64 7.08 -0.52
N ARG A 86 -9.58 6.89 -1.36
CA ARG A 86 -9.41 7.49 -2.69
C ARG A 86 -9.29 9.01 -2.72
N ARG A 87 -9.84 9.73 -1.73
CA ARG A 87 -9.82 11.20 -1.55
C ARG A 87 -10.10 11.96 -2.86
N ILE A 88 -11.22 11.62 -3.47
CA ILE A 88 -11.71 12.20 -4.72
C ILE A 88 -12.45 13.50 -4.43
N VAL A 89 -12.21 14.52 -5.25
CA VAL A 89 -13.08 15.70 -5.27
C VAL A 89 -14.25 15.40 -6.20
N MET A 90 -15.38 15.03 -5.62
CA MET A 90 -16.54 14.49 -6.35
C MET A 90 -17.19 15.50 -7.31
N THR A 91 -17.05 16.79 -7.02
CA THR A 91 -17.59 17.90 -7.82
C THR A 91 -16.73 18.26 -9.04
N LEU A 92 -15.46 17.89 -9.02
CA LEU A 92 -14.55 18.07 -10.15
C LEU A 92 -14.74 16.96 -11.19
N THR A 93 -14.46 17.26 -12.44
CA THR A 93 -14.39 16.27 -13.52
C THR A 93 -13.26 15.26 -13.27
N ILE A 94 -13.31 14.14 -13.98
CA ILE A 94 -12.25 13.14 -13.96
C ILE A 94 -10.92 13.76 -14.40
N HIS A 95 -10.94 14.59 -15.44
CA HIS A 95 -9.76 15.28 -15.95
C HIS A 95 -9.16 16.26 -14.93
N GLU A 96 -9.99 17.11 -14.32
CA GLU A 96 -9.53 18.05 -13.28
C GLU A 96 -8.95 17.34 -12.06
N ASN A 97 -9.54 16.21 -11.67
CA ASN A 97 -8.99 15.39 -10.61
C ASN A 97 -7.60 14.82 -10.95
N LEU A 98 -7.32 14.44 -12.20
CA LEU A 98 -5.97 14.03 -12.64
C LEU A 98 -5.02 15.22 -12.61
N LEU A 99 -5.45 16.40 -13.12
CA LEU A 99 -4.65 17.63 -13.09
C LEU A 99 -4.22 18.04 -11.68
N MET A 100 -5.00 17.73 -10.64
CA MET A 100 -4.58 17.98 -9.26
C MET A 100 -3.26 17.28 -8.90
N GLY A 101 -2.93 16.15 -9.54
CA GLY A 101 -1.63 15.48 -9.38
C GLY A 101 -0.45 16.34 -9.84
N ALA A 102 -0.68 17.24 -10.77
CA ALA A 102 0.32 18.16 -11.32
C ALA A 102 0.40 19.50 -10.59
N PHE A 103 -0.30 19.71 -9.47
CA PHE A 103 -0.41 21.01 -8.79
C PHE A 103 0.93 21.73 -8.55
N HIS A 104 2.00 20.99 -8.33
CA HIS A 104 3.34 21.52 -8.07
C HIS A 104 4.22 21.60 -9.33
N ARG A 105 3.74 21.16 -10.50
CA ARG A 105 4.46 21.08 -11.77
C ARG A 105 4.23 22.32 -12.63
N ARG A 106 5.24 22.66 -13.46
CA ARG A 106 5.18 23.80 -14.39
C ARG A 106 5.29 23.37 -15.86
N ASP A 107 5.54 22.08 -16.11
CA ASP A 107 5.74 21.47 -17.43
C ASP A 107 4.39 21.01 -18.04
N HIS A 108 3.47 21.93 -18.26
CA HIS A 108 2.09 21.65 -18.67
C HIS A 108 1.96 20.76 -19.92
N ARG A 109 2.92 20.86 -20.87
CA ARG A 109 2.92 20.00 -22.07
C ARG A 109 3.19 18.53 -21.70
N ALA A 110 4.17 18.28 -20.85
CA ALA A 110 4.46 16.93 -20.37
C ALA A 110 3.32 16.38 -19.52
N VAL A 111 2.69 17.20 -18.67
CA VAL A 111 1.48 16.80 -17.91
C VAL A 111 0.36 16.38 -18.84
N ALA A 112 0.11 17.10 -19.95
CA ALA A 112 -0.93 16.73 -20.90
C ALA A 112 -0.65 15.38 -21.58
N VAL A 113 0.60 15.09 -21.94
CA VAL A 113 1.01 13.79 -22.49
C VAL A 113 0.77 12.68 -21.48
N GLU A 114 1.26 12.84 -20.24
CA GLU A 114 1.09 11.84 -19.19
C GLU A 114 -0.38 11.59 -18.83
N ILE A 115 -1.24 12.61 -18.89
CA ILE A 115 -2.69 12.39 -18.75
C ILE A 115 -3.23 11.57 -19.94
N GLY A 116 -2.68 11.77 -21.13
CA GLY A 116 -2.94 10.93 -22.31
C GLY A 116 -2.61 9.49 -22.04
N ASP A 117 -1.41 9.20 -21.54
CA ASP A 117 -0.95 7.84 -21.17
C ASP A 117 -1.86 7.19 -20.11
N ILE A 118 -2.35 7.98 -19.14
CA ILE A 118 -3.35 7.51 -18.16
C ILE A 118 -4.65 7.13 -18.86
N TYR A 119 -5.11 7.91 -19.84
CA TYR A 119 -6.33 7.60 -20.59
C TYR A 119 -6.17 6.39 -21.52
N GLU A 120 -5.01 6.18 -22.12
CA GLU A 120 -4.70 4.96 -22.88
C GLU A 120 -4.73 3.73 -21.97
N ARG A 121 -4.15 3.83 -20.78
CA ARG A 121 -4.16 2.76 -19.77
C ARG A 121 -5.55 2.50 -19.18
N PHE A 122 -6.41 3.52 -19.10
CA PHE A 122 -7.76 3.47 -18.54
C PHE A 122 -8.82 4.04 -19.49
N PRO A 123 -9.21 3.32 -20.56
CA PRO A 123 -10.17 3.82 -21.56
C PRO A 123 -11.51 4.23 -20.96
N ASN A 124 -11.95 3.59 -19.87
CA ASN A 124 -13.18 3.95 -19.17
C ASN A 124 -13.13 5.35 -18.54
N LEU A 125 -11.94 5.79 -18.09
CA LEU A 125 -11.75 7.15 -17.61
C LEU A 125 -11.72 8.15 -18.77
N ALA A 126 -11.09 7.76 -19.89
CA ALA A 126 -11.03 8.58 -21.10
C ALA A 126 -12.42 8.91 -21.64
N ALA A 127 -13.29 7.90 -21.77
CA ALA A 127 -14.67 8.05 -22.28
C ALA A 127 -15.51 9.03 -21.47
N ARG A 128 -15.19 9.21 -20.18
CA ARG A 128 -15.95 10.04 -19.23
C ARG A 128 -15.13 11.20 -18.66
N ARG A 129 -14.03 11.59 -19.29
CA ARG A 129 -13.07 12.58 -18.79
C ARG A 129 -13.68 13.91 -18.35
N HIS A 130 -14.77 14.34 -19.00
CA HIS A 130 -15.47 15.59 -18.73
C HIS A 130 -16.66 15.44 -17.77
N HIS A 131 -16.97 14.21 -17.31
CA HIS A 131 -18.03 14.00 -16.33
C HIS A 131 -17.48 14.22 -14.91
N ALA A 132 -18.36 14.57 -13.99
CA ALA A 132 -18.03 14.66 -12.57
C ALA A 132 -17.50 13.30 -12.05
N ALA A 133 -16.50 13.32 -11.16
CA ALA A 133 -15.91 12.10 -10.66
C ALA A 133 -16.86 11.24 -9.81
N SER A 134 -18.01 11.79 -9.43
CA SER A 134 -19.09 11.08 -8.72
C SER A 134 -19.71 9.93 -9.52
N VAL A 135 -19.61 9.94 -10.86
CA VAL A 135 -20.19 8.87 -11.71
C VAL A 135 -19.32 7.60 -11.77
N LEU A 136 -18.11 7.63 -11.23
CA LEU A 136 -17.19 6.50 -11.27
C LEU A 136 -17.56 5.41 -10.27
N SER A 137 -17.46 4.16 -10.70
CA SER A 137 -17.47 2.99 -9.81
C SER A 137 -16.29 2.99 -8.85
N GLY A 138 -16.37 2.19 -7.78
CA GLY A 138 -15.30 2.11 -6.79
C GLY A 138 -13.92 1.78 -7.38
N GLY A 139 -13.84 0.84 -8.33
CA GLY A 139 -12.57 0.50 -8.99
C GLY A 139 -12.04 1.60 -9.88
N GLU A 140 -12.91 2.26 -10.66
CA GLU A 140 -12.53 3.40 -11.50
C GLU A 140 -12.03 4.57 -10.66
N GLN A 141 -12.65 4.80 -9.51
CA GLN A 141 -12.20 5.80 -8.55
C GLN A 141 -10.79 5.46 -8.03
N GLN A 142 -10.47 4.18 -7.77
CA GLN A 142 -9.16 3.76 -7.32
C GLN A 142 -8.11 3.91 -8.41
N MET A 143 -8.41 3.46 -9.64
CA MET A 143 -7.52 3.63 -10.80
C MET A 143 -7.19 5.10 -11.05
N ARG A 144 -8.20 5.98 -10.93
CA ARG A 144 -7.99 7.41 -11.04
C ARG A 144 -7.16 8.00 -9.89
N ALA A 145 -7.35 7.51 -8.64
CA ALA A 145 -6.53 7.95 -7.51
C ALA A 145 -5.04 7.59 -7.71
N ILE A 146 -4.76 6.40 -8.23
CA ILE A 146 -3.41 5.97 -8.61
C ILE A 146 -2.91 6.82 -9.79
N GLY A 147 -3.72 7.03 -10.84
CA GLY A 147 -3.39 7.90 -11.97
C GLY A 147 -3.02 9.32 -11.54
N ARG A 148 -3.80 9.93 -10.63
CA ARG A 148 -3.46 11.23 -10.02
C ARG A 148 -2.10 11.20 -9.31
N GLY A 149 -1.79 10.11 -8.61
CA GLY A 149 -0.48 9.92 -7.96
C GLY A 149 0.65 9.84 -8.99
N LEU A 150 0.44 9.17 -10.12
CA LEU A 150 1.43 9.03 -11.20
C LEU A 150 1.76 10.38 -11.87
N ILE A 151 0.76 11.24 -12.08
CA ILE A 151 0.97 12.59 -12.65
C ILE A 151 1.93 13.43 -11.78
N ALA A 152 2.04 13.15 -10.49
CA ALA A 152 3.00 13.80 -9.62
C ALA A 152 4.47 13.36 -9.86
N ARG A 153 4.72 12.38 -10.76
CA ARG A 153 6.04 11.75 -11.03
C ARG A 153 6.71 11.24 -9.75
N PRO A 154 6.10 10.27 -9.07
CA PRO A 154 6.64 9.76 -7.82
C PRO A 154 7.98 9.04 -8.03
N LYS A 155 8.94 9.29 -7.17
CA LYS A 155 10.09 8.42 -6.97
C LYS A 155 9.69 7.21 -6.11
N VAL A 156 8.90 7.47 -5.04
CA VAL A 156 8.28 6.46 -4.20
C VAL A 156 6.78 6.71 -4.16
N MET A 157 6.00 5.70 -4.54
CA MET A 157 4.54 5.69 -4.41
C MET A 157 4.15 4.86 -3.20
N MET A 158 3.50 5.50 -2.25
CA MET A 158 2.91 4.83 -1.08
C MET A 158 1.42 4.61 -1.34
N LEU A 159 0.95 3.38 -1.18
CA LEU A 159 -0.44 2.98 -1.41
C LEU A 159 -1.04 2.47 -0.10
N ASP A 160 -2.10 3.13 0.38
CA ASP A 160 -2.77 2.78 1.63
C ASP A 160 -4.06 2.03 1.33
N GLU A 161 -4.05 0.71 1.49
CA GLU A 161 -5.15 -0.24 1.27
C GLU A 161 -5.86 -0.03 -0.10
N PRO A 162 -5.13 -0.10 -1.23
CA PRO A 162 -5.69 0.22 -2.54
C PRO A 162 -6.78 -0.74 -3.01
N SER A 163 -6.88 -1.95 -2.45
CA SER A 163 -7.91 -2.93 -2.79
C SER A 163 -9.16 -2.88 -1.91
N LEU A 164 -9.16 -2.05 -0.86
CA LEU A 164 -10.24 -2.02 0.13
C LEU A 164 -11.60 -1.63 -0.49
N GLY A 165 -12.61 -2.46 -0.22
CA GLY A 165 -13.98 -2.23 -0.70
C GLY A 165 -14.16 -2.40 -2.21
N LEU A 166 -13.25 -3.10 -2.87
CA LEU A 166 -13.36 -3.48 -4.27
C LEU A 166 -13.86 -4.92 -4.42
N SER A 167 -14.54 -5.20 -5.54
CA SER A 167 -14.85 -6.59 -5.93
C SER A 167 -13.54 -7.34 -6.24
N PRO A 168 -13.53 -8.69 -6.16
CA PRO A 168 -12.33 -9.50 -6.46
C PRO A 168 -11.71 -9.19 -7.83
N ARG A 169 -12.55 -8.98 -8.85
CA ARG A 169 -12.09 -8.62 -10.20
C ARG A 169 -11.35 -7.29 -10.21
N LEU A 170 -11.97 -6.26 -9.64
CA LEU A 170 -11.37 -4.92 -9.59
C LEU A 170 -10.10 -4.86 -8.73
N SER A 171 -10.05 -5.65 -7.65
CA SER A 171 -8.83 -5.82 -6.87
C SER A 171 -7.71 -6.42 -7.72
N ASN A 172 -8.00 -7.46 -8.52
CA ASN A 172 -7.03 -8.03 -9.45
C ASN A 172 -6.49 -7.00 -10.45
N ASP A 173 -7.39 -6.17 -11.01
CA ASP A 173 -7.00 -5.13 -11.96
C ASP A 173 -6.08 -4.09 -11.30
N VAL A 174 -6.35 -3.70 -10.04
CA VAL A 174 -5.50 -2.79 -9.26
C VAL A 174 -4.13 -3.41 -8.97
N PHE A 175 -4.07 -4.68 -8.56
CA PHE A 175 -2.79 -5.36 -8.31
C PHE A 175 -1.99 -5.57 -9.61
N ALA A 176 -2.65 -5.89 -10.73
CA ALA A 176 -2.01 -5.97 -12.03
C ALA A 176 -1.42 -4.62 -12.47
N LEU A 177 -2.16 -3.51 -12.23
CA LEU A 177 -1.66 -2.17 -12.46
C LEU A 177 -0.41 -1.87 -11.63
N ILE A 178 -0.44 -2.13 -10.33
CA ILE A 178 0.70 -1.89 -9.42
C ILE A 178 1.93 -2.68 -9.89
N ARG A 179 1.73 -3.95 -10.27
CA ARG A 179 2.79 -4.80 -10.83
C ARG A 179 3.36 -4.24 -12.13
N GLY A 180 2.50 -3.77 -13.04
CA GLY A 180 2.90 -3.13 -14.29
C GLY A 180 3.74 -1.88 -14.05
N LEU A 181 3.31 -1.00 -13.15
CA LEU A 181 4.05 0.22 -12.79
C LEU A 181 5.47 -0.09 -12.28
N ASN A 182 5.61 -1.13 -11.47
CA ASN A 182 6.93 -1.53 -10.98
C ASN A 182 7.78 -2.15 -12.09
N ARG A 183 7.27 -3.12 -12.83
CA ARG A 183 8.05 -3.87 -13.83
C ARG A 183 8.40 -3.05 -15.07
N GLU A 184 7.48 -2.22 -15.55
CA GLU A 184 7.64 -1.45 -16.80
C GLU A 184 8.37 -0.12 -16.56
N ALA A 185 8.09 0.56 -15.43
CA ALA A 185 8.62 1.88 -15.14
C ALA A 185 9.62 1.89 -13.97
N GLY A 186 9.94 0.75 -13.35
CA GLY A 186 10.84 0.68 -12.19
C GLY A 186 10.33 1.45 -10.98
N GLN A 187 9.00 1.62 -10.85
CA GLN A 187 8.40 2.39 -9.77
C GLN A 187 8.62 1.72 -8.42
N SER A 188 9.24 2.44 -7.48
CA SER A 188 9.35 1.97 -6.09
C SER A 188 8.03 2.15 -5.37
N ILE A 189 7.56 1.09 -4.68
CA ILE A 189 6.22 1.07 -4.11
C ILE A 189 6.27 0.57 -2.66
N LEU A 190 5.70 1.37 -1.74
CA LEU A 190 5.41 0.96 -0.37
C LEU A 190 3.90 0.68 -0.28
N LEU A 191 3.54 -0.58 -0.23
CA LEU A 191 2.16 -1.06 -0.26
C LEU A 191 1.68 -1.43 1.13
N VAL A 192 0.69 -0.73 1.65
CA VAL A 192 -0.04 -1.15 2.86
C VAL A 192 -1.30 -1.90 2.42
N GLU A 193 -1.48 -3.11 2.90
CA GLU A 193 -2.63 -3.95 2.59
C GLU A 193 -3.08 -4.79 3.77
N GLN A 194 -4.37 -5.07 3.81
CA GLN A 194 -4.97 -6.02 4.72
C GLN A 194 -5.00 -7.43 4.11
N ASN A 195 -5.20 -7.52 2.79
CA ASN A 195 -5.16 -8.81 2.08
C ASN A 195 -3.72 -9.29 1.93
N THR A 196 -3.26 -10.01 2.94
CA THR A 196 -1.87 -10.49 3.06
C THR A 196 -1.43 -11.34 1.88
N GLN A 197 -2.28 -12.30 1.44
CA GLN A 197 -1.91 -13.19 0.35
C GLN A 197 -1.63 -12.41 -0.93
N ARG A 198 -2.53 -11.49 -1.30
CA ARG A 198 -2.39 -10.66 -2.50
C ARG A 198 -1.18 -9.73 -2.44
N ALA A 199 -0.96 -9.12 -1.27
CA ALA A 199 0.19 -8.25 -1.10
C ALA A 199 1.50 -9.01 -1.22
N LEU A 200 1.59 -10.23 -0.65
CA LEU A 200 2.78 -11.09 -0.74
C LEU A 200 3.03 -11.64 -2.15
N GLU A 201 1.98 -11.89 -2.95
CA GLU A 201 2.12 -12.28 -4.36
C GLU A 201 2.77 -11.17 -5.22
N LEU A 202 2.73 -9.93 -4.75
CA LEU A 202 3.23 -8.75 -5.45
C LEU A 202 4.57 -8.26 -4.95
N ALA A 203 4.81 -8.35 -3.63
CA ALA A 203 5.93 -7.75 -2.95
C ALA A 203 7.23 -8.56 -3.11
N ASP A 204 8.36 -7.87 -3.16
CA ASP A 204 9.70 -8.46 -3.07
C ASP A 204 10.06 -8.78 -1.62
N ARG A 205 9.53 -7.95 -0.68
CA ARG A 205 9.76 -8.07 0.76
C ARG A 205 8.57 -7.52 1.54
N ALA A 206 8.38 -8.00 2.77
CA ALA A 206 7.29 -7.52 3.61
C ALA A 206 7.69 -7.32 5.07
N TYR A 207 6.99 -6.38 5.70
CA TYR A 207 6.97 -6.15 7.14
C TYR A 207 5.57 -6.47 7.68
N VAL A 208 5.49 -7.24 8.74
CA VAL A 208 4.24 -7.49 9.46
C VAL A 208 4.22 -6.62 10.70
N LEU A 209 3.26 -5.70 10.77
CA LEU A 209 3.06 -4.85 11.93
C LEU A 209 2.03 -5.46 12.88
N GLU A 210 2.37 -5.47 14.16
CA GLU A 210 1.47 -5.83 15.26
C GLU A 210 1.61 -4.80 16.39
N LEU A 211 0.50 -4.23 16.84
CA LEU A 211 0.45 -3.25 17.95
C LEU A 211 1.48 -2.12 17.83
N GLY A 212 1.72 -1.65 16.59
CA GLY A 212 2.64 -0.56 16.28
C GLY A 212 4.11 -0.94 16.19
N ARG A 213 4.47 -2.23 16.22
CA ARG A 213 5.84 -2.75 16.10
C ARG A 213 5.99 -3.66 14.90
N VAL A 214 7.19 -3.82 14.39
CA VAL A 214 7.52 -4.87 13.43
C VAL A 214 7.60 -6.19 14.18
N ALA A 215 6.65 -7.10 13.89
CA ALA A 215 6.62 -8.45 14.44
C ALA A 215 7.44 -9.42 13.58
N MET A 216 7.47 -9.19 12.26
CA MET A 216 8.21 -10.03 11.30
C MET A 216 8.62 -9.20 10.09
N GLU A 217 9.75 -9.57 9.49
CA GLU A 217 10.29 -8.99 8.27
C GLU A 217 10.93 -10.09 7.41
N GLY A 218 10.83 -9.99 6.10
CA GLY A 218 11.51 -10.88 5.17
C GLY A 218 10.82 -11.01 3.81
N PRO A 219 11.35 -11.92 2.97
CA PRO A 219 10.73 -12.24 1.69
C PRO A 219 9.37 -12.95 1.90
N PRO A 220 8.47 -12.93 0.88
CA PRO A 220 7.12 -13.49 0.98
C PRO A 220 7.06 -14.91 1.54
N GLU A 221 7.98 -15.79 1.13
CA GLU A 221 8.01 -17.19 1.55
C GLU A 221 8.25 -17.32 3.06
N ARG A 222 9.13 -16.48 3.61
CA ARG A 222 9.40 -16.45 5.06
C ARG A 222 8.20 -15.97 5.86
N ILE A 223 7.48 -14.96 5.33
CA ILE A 223 6.27 -14.42 5.97
C ILE A 223 5.16 -15.46 5.97
N LEU A 224 4.96 -16.18 4.83
CA LEU A 224 3.94 -17.23 4.70
C LEU A 224 4.23 -18.44 5.60
N ALA A 225 5.50 -18.79 5.82
CA ALA A 225 5.90 -19.90 6.71
C ALA A 225 5.75 -19.54 8.20
N GLY A 226 5.61 -18.27 8.55
CA GLY A 226 5.61 -17.79 9.93
C GLY A 226 4.26 -17.97 10.65
N HIS A 227 4.26 -18.57 11.85
CA HIS A 227 3.09 -18.66 12.72
C HIS A 227 2.55 -17.30 13.17
N ALA A 228 3.37 -16.25 13.15
CA ALA A 228 2.97 -14.86 13.50
C ALA A 228 1.87 -14.32 12.59
N LEU A 229 1.86 -14.68 11.31
CA LEU A 229 0.81 -14.31 10.38
C LEU A 229 -0.53 -14.95 10.76
N GLN A 230 -0.50 -16.23 11.14
CA GLN A 230 -1.70 -16.94 11.59
C GLN A 230 -2.26 -16.33 12.89
N ALA A 231 -1.40 -15.99 13.84
CA ALA A 231 -1.81 -15.36 15.10
C ALA A 231 -2.36 -13.94 14.89
N ALA A 232 -1.72 -13.12 14.05
CA ALA A 232 -2.11 -11.73 13.79
C ALA A 232 -3.44 -11.61 13.02
N TYR A 233 -3.80 -12.60 12.17
CA TYR A 233 -5.00 -12.55 11.33
C TYR A 233 -6.12 -13.49 11.75
N LEU A 234 -5.82 -14.62 12.43
CA LEU A 234 -6.82 -15.62 12.82
C LEU A 234 -7.22 -15.55 14.30
N GLY A 235 -6.56 -14.72 15.10
CA GLY A 235 -6.73 -14.67 16.55
C GLY A 235 -6.21 -15.95 17.23
N PRO A 236 -5.97 -15.96 18.52
CA PRO A 236 -5.37 -17.09 19.26
C PRO A 236 -6.22 -18.37 19.33
N GLY A 237 -7.34 -18.45 18.61
CA GLY A 237 -8.36 -19.49 18.76
C GLY A 237 -8.51 -20.52 17.62
N ARG A 238 -7.83 -20.40 16.46
CA ARG A 238 -8.03 -21.32 15.32
C ARG A 238 -6.83 -22.17 14.90
N ALA A 239 -5.80 -22.26 15.70
CA ALA A 239 -4.62 -23.09 15.42
C ALA A 239 -4.76 -24.56 15.87
N ARG A 240 -5.97 -25.11 16.00
CA ARG A 240 -6.19 -26.53 16.33
C ARG A 240 -7.27 -27.12 15.42
N THR A 241 -6.92 -27.62 14.27
CA THR A 241 -7.51 -28.80 13.62
C THR A 241 -6.90 -29.03 12.22
N ILE A 242 -5.62 -29.29 12.10
CA ILE A 242 -5.05 -30.09 11.02
C ILE A 242 -3.87 -30.88 11.62
N SER A 243 -4.16 -31.94 12.34
CA SER A 243 -3.23 -33.00 12.59
C SER A 243 -3.97 -34.27 13.00
N SER A 244 -3.64 -35.33 12.29
CA SER A 244 -3.96 -36.73 12.54
C SER A 244 -5.38 -37.23 12.19
N GLY A 245 -5.60 -37.45 10.92
CA GLY A 245 -6.45 -38.51 10.42
C GLY A 245 -5.62 -39.45 9.59
N ASP A 246 -4.91 -40.37 10.22
CA ASP A 246 -4.59 -41.64 9.56
C ASP A 246 -4.13 -42.71 10.53
N ARG A 247 -4.66 -43.95 10.28
CA ARG A 247 -4.29 -45.26 10.80
C ARG A 247 -4.88 -45.60 12.16
N THR A 248 -5.81 -46.57 12.26
CA THR A 248 -5.67 -47.99 11.89
C THR A 248 -7.04 -48.67 11.97
N ARG A 249 -7.54 -49.17 10.88
CA ARG A 249 -8.49 -50.28 10.90
C ARG A 249 -7.67 -51.55 10.86
N SER A 250 -7.54 -52.23 11.97
CA SER A 250 -7.15 -53.61 12.03
C SER A 250 -8.36 -54.49 12.22
N ASN A 251 -8.48 -55.35 11.28
CA ASN A 251 -9.41 -56.44 11.08
C ASN A 251 -9.29 -57.54 12.13
N ARG A 252 -10.43 -58.05 12.68
CA ARG A 252 -10.72 -59.40 13.15
C ARG A 252 -12.22 -59.38 13.44
N GLY A 253 -13.09 -60.05 12.73
CA GLY A 253 -13.17 -61.44 12.34
C GLY A 253 -13.68 -62.27 13.52
N GLU A 254 -14.96 -62.63 13.50
CA GLU A 254 -15.49 -63.97 13.78
C GLU A 254 -16.98 -63.91 14.06
N ALA A 255 -17.71 -64.65 13.23
CA ALA A 255 -19.08 -65.12 13.48
C ALA A 255 -19.04 -66.33 14.45
N PRO A 256 -20.10 -66.91 14.98
CA PRO A 256 -21.24 -67.42 14.23
C PRO A 256 -22.56 -66.72 14.50
#